data_f7705d01f182451750937746b9c9a97a
#
_entry.id   f7705d01f182451750937746b9c9a97a
#
_cell.length_a   1.000
_cell.length_b   1.000
_cell.length_c   1.000
_cell.angle_alpha   90.00
_cell.angle_beta   90.00
_cell.angle_gamma   90.00
#
_symmetry.space_group_name_H-M   'P 1'
#
loop_
_entity.id
_entity.type
_entity.pdbx_description
1 polymer ?
#
loop_
_entity_poly.entity_id
_entity_poly.type
_entity_poly.pdbx_seq_one_letter_code
_entity_poly.pdbx_strand_id
1 'polypeptide(L)'
;MPEKDAMISFEEHKRQIEEYQKLFPFYQTYAKVLKGILEKACKTSFPEAFIQARPKAVSSFAEKVVRKYTKYRDPVNQFTDLCGARVIVQTLEQVEAVKLFIKANFKIVEEDEKGLQLGEDKFGYRDMHYIVQFRPDTFSLFDVTPEDQAAIGERKAEVQVRT
;
A
#
# COMPACT_ATOMS: atom_id res chain seq x y z
N MET A 1 1.01 -24.14 22.88
CA MET A 1 1.92 -23.41 23.72
C MET A 1 3.09 -22.81 22.96
N PRO A 2 3.88 -23.65 22.40
CA PRO A 2 5.16 -23.20 21.87
C PRO A 2 5.07 -22.08 20.87
N GLU A 3 4.04 -22.01 20.06
CA GLU A 3 3.94 -21.00 19.02
C GLU A 3 3.82 -19.58 19.55
N LYS A 4 3.25 -19.41 20.75
CA LYS A 4 3.18 -18.10 21.39
C LYS A 4 4.55 -17.55 21.71
N ASP A 5 5.46 -18.44 22.03
CA ASP A 5 6.79 -18.06 22.46
C ASP A 5 7.82 -18.27 21.34
N ALA A 6 7.34 -18.64 20.14
CA ALA A 6 8.23 -18.85 19.01
C ALA A 6 8.88 -17.54 18.59
N MET A 7 10.18 -17.57 18.44
CA MET A 7 10.95 -16.43 17.98
C MET A 7 11.69 -16.80 16.71
N ILE A 8 11.86 -15.82 15.84
CA ILE A 8 12.64 -16.03 14.62
C ILE A 8 14.12 -16.21 14.98
N SER A 9 14.79 -17.12 14.30
CA SER A 9 16.23 -17.28 14.48
C SER A 9 16.97 -16.13 13.81
N PHE A 10 18.22 -15.92 14.25
CA PHE A 10 19.06 -14.89 13.67
C PHE A 10 19.27 -15.12 12.15
N GLU A 11 19.58 -16.35 11.78
CA GLU A 11 19.81 -16.71 10.38
C GLU A 11 18.56 -16.51 9.51
N GLU A 12 17.41 -16.90 10.02
CA GLU A 12 16.14 -16.71 9.31
C GLU A 12 15.83 -15.23 9.14
N HIS A 13 16.01 -14.45 10.18
CA HIS A 13 15.75 -13.02 10.14
C HIS A 13 16.65 -12.33 9.12
N LYS A 14 17.94 -12.67 9.16
CA LYS A 14 18.91 -12.13 8.21
C LYS A 14 18.54 -12.48 6.77
N ARG A 15 18.15 -13.73 6.53
CA ARG A 15 17.75 -14.20 5.20
C ARG A 15 16.55 -13.42 4.67
N GLN A 16 15.55 -13.21 5.51
CA GLN A 16 14.34 -12.49 5.11
C GLN A 16 14.63 -11.01 4.82
N ILE A 17 15.49 -10.38 5.60
CA ILE A 17 15.90 -9.01 5.33
C ILE A 17 16.63 -8.90 4.00
N GLU A 18 17.56 -9.81 3.73
CA GLU A 18 18.30 -9.82 2.47
C GLU A 18 17.38 -10.04 1.28
N GLU A 19 16.38 -10.90 1.45
CA GLU A 19 15.37 -11.13 0.42
C GLU A 19 14.59 -9.84 0.11
N TYR A 20 14.15 -9.13 1.13
CA TYR A 20 13.45 -7.87 0.92
C TYR A 20 14.35 -6.80 0.32
N GLN A 21 15.61 -6.74 0.74
CA GLN A 21 16.58 -5.78 0.19
C GLN A 21 16.72 -5.95 -1.33
N LYS A 22 16.66 -7.16 -1.83
CA LYS A 22 16.73 -7.42 -3.27
C LYS A 22 15.49 -6.91 -3.99
N LEU A 23 14.34 -6.91 -3.33
CA LEU A 23 13.08 -6.45 -3.92
C LEU A 23 12.82 -4.97 -3.70
N PHE A 24 13.57 -4.34 -2.81
CA PHE A 24 13.34 -2.94 -2.45
C PHE A 24 13.30 -2.02 -3.66
N PRO A 25 14.19 -2.13 -4.66
CA PRO A 25 14.12 -1.28 -5.85
C PRO A 25 12.80 -1.41 -6.62
N PHE A 26 12.20 -2.61 -6.63
CA PHE A 26 10.91 -2.81 -7.29
C PHE A 26 9.80 -2.06 -6.55
N TYR A 27 9.85 -2.05 -5.23
CA TYR A 27 8.88 -1.30 -4.43
C TYR A 27 9.10 0.20 -4.49
N GLN A 28 10.34 0.65 -4.71
CA GLN A 28 10.61 2.06 -4.99
C GLN A 28 9.94 2.49 -6.30
N THR A 29 10.08 1.68 -7.34
CA THR A 29 9.42 1.92 -8.62
C THR A 29 7.90 1.92 -8.47
N TYR A 30 7.37 0.94 -7.75
CA TYR A 30 5.94 0.83 -7.49
C TYR A 30 5.42 2.11 -6.84
N ALA A 31 6.08 2.57 -5.80
CA ALA A 31 5.67 3.78 -5.08
C ALA A 31 5.68 5.00 -5.98
N LYS A 32 6.70 5.15 -6.81
CA LYS A 32 6.83 6.27 -7.75
C LYS A 32 5.67 6.29 -8.76
N VAL A 33 5.39 5.14 -9.36
CA VAL A 33 4.32 5.01 -10.36
C VAL A 33 2.96 5.25 -9.72
N LEU A 34 2.72 4.63 -8.58
CA LEU A 34 1.45 4.77 -7.86
C LEU A 34 1.20 6.22 -7.45
N LYS A 35 2.22 6.90 -6.94
CA LYS A 35 2.10 8.30 -6.58
C LYS A 35 1.72 9.15 -7.78
N GLY A 36 2.38 8.93 -8.92
CA GLY A 36 2.08 9.65 -10.15
C GLY A 36 0.64 9.48 -10.60
N ILE A 37 0.12 8.25 -10.50
CA ILE A 37 -1.26 7.96 -10.87
C ILE A 37 -2.24 8.68 -9.93
N LEU A 38 -1.99 8.61 -8.63
CA LEU A 38 -2.85 9.27 -7.64
C LEU A 38 -2.81 10.79 -7.77
N GLU A 39 -1.64 11.35 -8.09
CA GLU A 39 -1.51 12.78 -8.34
C GLU A 39 -2.34 13.20 -9.55
N LYS A 40 -2.33 12.42 -10.62
CA LYS A 40 -3.17 12.69 -11.79
C LYS A 40 -4.65 12.66 -11.44
N ALA A 41 -5.03 11.73 -10.58
CA ALA A 41 -6.43 11.61 -10.14
C ALA A 41 -6.92 12.87 -9.43
N CYS A 42 -6.05 13.53 -8.68
CA CYS A 42 -6.44 14.65 -7.84
C CYS A 42 -6.16 16.03 -8.45
N LYS A 43 -5.21 16.09 -9.39
CA LYS A 43 -4.67 17.36 -9.89
C LYS A 43 -5.69 18.40 -10.34
N THR A 44 -6.69 17.95 -11.06
CA THR A 44 -7.68 18.87 -11.66
C THR A 44 -8.75 19.29 -10.67
N SER A 45 -9.29 18.32 -9.92
CA SER A 45 -10.48 18.56 -9.09
C SER A 45 -10.17 19.00 -7.67
N PHE A 46 -9.07 18.52 -7.10
CA PHE A 46 -8.67 18.88 -5.73
C PHE A 46 -7.15 18.97 -5.63
N PRO A 47 -6.61 20.06 -6.16
CA PRO A 47 -5.15 20.24 -6.25
C PRO A 47 -4.45 20.36 -4.90
N GLU A 48 -5.18 20.64 -3.83
CA GLU A 48 -4.61 20.70 -2.48
C GLU A 48 -4.54 19.35 -1.78
N ALA A 49 -4.93 18.26 -2.46
CA ALA A 49 -4.78 16.92 -1.90
C ALA A 49 -3.31 16.63 -1.63
N PHE A 50 -3.04 16.07 -0.45
CA PHE A 50 -1.69 15.62 -0.09
C PHE A 50 -1.54 14.16 -0.49
N ILE A 51 -0.53 13.87 -1.30
CA ILE A 51 -0.30 12.51 -1.79
C ILE A 51 1.13 12.11 -1.47
N GLN A 52 1.26 10.96 -0.84
CA GLN A 52 2.55 10.38 -0.49
C GLN A 52 2.52 8.89 -0.85
N ALA A 53 3.62 8.39 -1.37
CA ALA A 53 3.79 6.96 -1.57
C ALA A 53 5.24 6.60 -1.33
N ARG A 54 5.47 5.47 -0.67
CA ARG A 54 6.83 5.05 -0.36
C ARG A 54 6.90 3.53 -0.21
N PRO A 55 8.07 2.94 -0.51
CA PRO A 55 8.30 1.56 -0.14
C PRO A 55 8.48 1.48 1.38
N LYS A 56 8.16 0.35 1.97
CA LYS A 56 8.41 0.13 3.40
C LYS A 56 9.91 0.14 3.64
N ALA A 57 10.37 0.94 4.59
CA ALA A 57 11.79 0.98 4.94
C ALA A 57 12.28 -0.41 5.36
N VAL A 58 13.50 -0.75 5.00
CA VAL A 58 14.08 -2.05 5.35
C VAL A 58 14.08 -2.26 6.86
N SER A 59 14.39 -1.21 7.63
CA SER A 59 14.37 -1.28 9.09
C SER A 59 12.96 -1.58 9.63
N SER A 60 11.93 -0.99 9.03
CA SER A 60 10.54 -1.26 9.43
C SER A 60 10.11 -2.67 9.05
N PHE A 61 10.56 -3.15 7.90
CA PHE A 61 10.34 -4.54 7.50
C PHE A 61 10.98 -5.50 8.52
N ALA A 62 12.23 -5.25 8.86
CA ALA A 62 12.97 -6.10 9.81
C ALA A 62 12.27 -6.16 11.18
N GLU A 63 11.77 -5.02 11.65
CA GLU A 63 11.03 -4.96 12.91
C GLU A 63 9.72 -5.74 12.85
N LYS A 64 8.96 -5.54 11.78
CA LYS A 64 7.67 -6.21 11.61
C LYS A 64 7.82 -7.72 11.49
N VAL A 65 8.87 -8.19 10.84
CA VAL A 65 9.14 -9.63 10.71
C VAL A 65 9.27 -10.27 12.10
N VAL A 66 9.98 -9.63 13.01
CA VAL A 66 10.14 -10.14 14.38
C VAL A 66 8.80 -10.07 15.13
N ARG A 67 8.15 -8.92 15.10
CA ARG A 67 6.93 -8.65 15.85
C ARG A 67 5.77 -9.55 15.40
N LYS A 68 5.72 -9.89 14.11
CA LYS A 68 4.63 -10.66 13.51
C LYS A 68 5.04 -12.07 13.09
N TYR A 69 6.15 -12.57 13.62
CA TYR A 69 6.72 -13.85 13.19
C TYR A 69 5.73 -15.01 13.27
N THR A 70 4.95 -15.08 14.33
CA THR A 70 4.00 -16.19 14.50
C THR A 70 2.87 -16.16 13.48
N LYS A 71 2.54 -14.97 12.98
CA LYS A 71 1.47 -14.79 11.99
C LYS A 71 1.99 -14.89 10.56
N TYR A 72 3.17 -14.38 10.29
CA TYR A 72 3.73 -14.31 8.93
C TYR A 72 5.09 -15.01 8.89
N ARG A 73 5.11 -16.20 8.30
CA ARG A 73 6.34 -16.98 8.14
C ARG A 73 7.06 -16.72 6.83
N ASP A 74 6.36 -16.13 5.87
CA ASP A 74 6.90 -15.76 4.56
C ASP A 74 6.57 -14.28 4.30
N PRO A 75 7.19 -13.36 5.05
CA PRO A 75 6.78 -11.96 5.07
C PRO A 75 6.87 -11.26 3.72
N VAL A 76 7.87 -11.57 2.90
CA VAL A 76 8.02 -10.91 1.60
C VAL A 76 6.80 -11.17 0.71
N ASN A 77 6.21 -12.35 0.80
CA ASN A 77 5.04 -12.71 0.00
C ASN A 77 3.72 -12.46 0.73
N GLN A 78 3.75 -12.29 2.04
CA GLN A 78 2.53 -12.13 2.84
C GLN A 78 2.23 -10.70 3.27
N PHE A 79 3.24 -9.86 3.45
CA PHE A 79 3.01 -8.46 3.79
C PHE A 79 2.38 -7.74 2.59
N THR A 80 1.32 -6.98 2.85
CA THR A 80 0.61 -6.25 1.81
C THR A 80 0.96 -4.76 1.81
N ASP A 81 1.82 -4.33 2.74
CA ASP A 81 2.18 -2.93 2.94
C ASP A 81 3.62 -2.60 2.55
N LEU A 82 4.24 -3.44 1.71
CA LEU A 82 5.62 -3.19 1.25
C LEU A 82 5.71 -1.96 0.35
N CYS A 83 4.60 -1.58 -0.27
CA CYS A 83 4.40 -0.28 -0.87
C CYS A 83 3.18 0.35 -0.20
N GLY A 84 3.31 1.56 0.31
CA GLY A 84 2.21 2.27 0.95
C GLY A 84 2.00 3.63 0.32
N ALA A 85 0.74 3.99 0.10
CA ALA A 85 0.37 5.31 -0.39
C ALA A 85 -0.68 5.92 0.54
N ARG A 86 -0.69 7.24 0.60
CA ARG A 86 -1.63 8.00 1.41
C ARG A 86 -2.14 9.17 0.60
N VAL A 87 -3.46 9.31 0.56
CA VAL A 87 -4.14 10.45 -0.07
C VAL A 87 -4.96 11.13 1.02
N ILE A 88 -4.61 12.37 1.34
CA ILE A 88 -5.34 13.17 2.33
C ILE A 88 -6.06 14.28 1.59
N VAL A 89 -7.37 14.33 1.75
CA VAL A 89 -8.23 15.31 1.10
C VAL A 89 -9.03 16.06 2.17
N GLN A 90 -9.82 17.05 1.75
CA GLN A 90 -10.46 17.97 2.69
C GLN A 90 -11.89 17.59 3.04
N THR A 91 -12.60 16.91 2.15
CA THR A 91 -14.03 16.65 2.32
C THR A 91 -14.36 15.18 2.10
N LEU A 92 -15.51 14.75 2.62
CA LEU A 92 -16.00 13.39 2.39
C LEU A 92 -16.32 13.15 0.92
N GLU A 93 -16.78 14.17 0.21
CA GLU A 93 -17.02 14.05 -1.22
C GLU A 93 -15.73 13.73 -1.98
N GLN A 94 -14.65 14.36 -1.58
CA GLN A 94 -13.34 14.09 -2.18
C GLN A 94 -12.84 12.69 -1.84
N VAL A 95 -13.09 12.20 -0.62
CA VAL A 95 -12.78 10.82 -0.25
C VAL A 95 -13.53 9.86 -1.18
N GLU A 96 -14.82 10.09 -1.40
CA GLU A 96 -15.63 9.25 -2.27
C GLU A 96 -15.13 9.28 -3.71
N ALA A 97 -14.71 10.44 -4.21
CA ALA A 97 -14.17 10.57 -5.56
C ALA A 97 -12.87 9.77 -5.72
N VAL A 98 -11.97 9.85 -4.76
CA VAL A 98 -10.71 9.09 -4.80
C VAL A 98 -10.99 7.60 -4.69
N LYS A 99 -11.92 7.21 -3.82
CA LYS A 99 -12.34 5.82 -3.68
C LYS A 99 -12.86 5.24 -5.01
N LEU A 100 -13.73 5.99 -5.69
CA LEU A 100 -14.24 5.55 -6.99
C LEU A 100 -13.12 5.41 -8.01
N PHE A 101 -12.18 6.34 -8.02
CA PHE A 101 -11.04 6.26 -8.90
C PHE A 101 -10.22 4.99 -8.66
N ILE A 102 -9.94 4.69 -7.39
CA ILE A 102 -9.17 3.51 -7.02
C ILE A 102 -9.89 2.24 -7.45
N LYS A 103 -11.19 2.15 -7.16
CA LYS A 103 -11.98 0.96 -7.51
C LYS A 103 -12.12 0.79 -9.02
N ALA A 104 -12.17 1.89 -9.76
CA ALA A 104 -12.31 1.83 -11.22
C ALA A 104 -11.03 1.38 -11.91
N ASN A 105 -9.86 1.67 -11.33
CA ASN A 105 -8.58 1.52 -12.03
C ASN A 105 -7.66 0.46 -11.46
N PHE A 106 -7.97 -0.11 -10.29
CA PHE A 106 -7.15 -1.13 -9.65
C PHE A 106 -8.00 -2.31 -9.24
N LYS A 107 -7.36 -3.45 -9.06
CA LYS A 107 -7.99 -4.61 -8.43
C LYS A 107 -7.96 -4.39 -6.92
N ILE A 108 -9.13 -4.43 -6.28
CA ILE A 108 -9.23 -4.32 -4.83
C ILE A 108 -9.12 -5.72 -4.23
N VAL A 109 -8.08 -5.97 -3.47
CA VAL A 109 -7.87 -7.25 -2.78
C VAL A 109 -8.56 -7.24 -1.44
N GLU A 110 -8.44 -6.14 -0.70
CA GLU A 110 -9.09 -5.95 0.59
C GLU A 110 -9.47 -4.49 0.76
N GLU A 111 -10.53 -4.22 1.52
CA GLU A 111 -10.86 -2.86 1.90
C GLU A 111 -11.32 -2.81 3.36
N ASP A 112 -11.01 -1.71 4.03
CA ASP A 112 -11.35 -1.50 5.44
C ASP A 112 -11.67 -0.01 5.66
N GLU A 113 -12.88 0.27 6.15
CA GLU A 113 -13.36 1.61 6.41
C GLU A 113 -13.25 1.92 7.91
N LYS A 114 -12.08 2.33 8.34
CA LYS A 114 -11.81 2.53 9.77
C LYS A 114 -12.62 3.65 10.40
N GLY A 115 -12.95 4.67 9.64
CA GLY A 115 -13.77 5.77 10.15
C GLY A 115 -15.16 5.31 10.59
N LEU A 116 -15.75 4.39 9.84
CA LEU A 116 -17.06 3.83 10.21
C LEU A 116 -16.97 2.97 11.44
N GLN A 117 -15.87 2.23 11.61
CA GLN A 117 -15.67 1.37 12.77
C GLN A 117 -15.58 2.16 14.06
N LEU A 118 -15.09 3.39 13.99
CA LEU A 118 -15.00 4.27 15.14
C LEU A 118 -16.28 5.04 15.41
N GLY A 119 -17.31 4.81 14.63
CA GLY A 119 -18.56 5.52 14.78
C GLY A 119 -18.42 6.99 14.49
N GLU A 120 -17.49 7.33 13.65
CA GLU A 120 -17.12 8.71 13.42
C GLU A 120 -17.87 9.34 12.26
N ASP A 121 -19.14 9.06 12.20
CA ASP A 121 -20.08 9.77 11.37
C ASP A 121 -20.01 11.27 11.63
N LYS A 122 -19.35 11.65 12.68
CA LYS A 122 -19.27 13.03 13.09
C LYS A 122 -18.08 13.72 12.46
N PHE A 123 -18.28 14.96 12.10
CA PHE A 123 -17.25 15.91 11.68
C PHE A 123 -16.53 15.57 10.38
N GLY A 124 -17.11 14.70 9.56
CA GLY A 124 -16.57 14.42 8.24
C GLY A 124 -15.29 13.62 8.23
N TYR A 125 -15.00 12.92 9.31
CA TYR A 125 -13.80 12.06 9.35
C TYR A 125 -14.03 10.77 8.57
N ARG A 126 -13.03 10.40 7.78
CA ARG A 126 -12.99 9.09 7.10
C ARG A 126 -11.55 8.62 7.04
N ASP A 127 -11.39 7.33 7.13
CA ASP A 127 -10.09 6.68 7.00
C ASP A 127 -10.32 5.32 6.32
N MET A 128 -10.02 5.27 5.03
CA MET A 128 -10.28 4.12 4.19
C MET A 128 -8.97 3.48 3.81
N HIS A 129 -8.85 2.17 3.98
CA HIS A 129 -7.66 1.41 3.63
C HIS A 129 -7.99 0.40 2.56
N TYR A 130 -7.19 0.36 1.50
CA TYR A 130 -7.34 -0.57 0.38
C TYR A 130 -6.04 -1.30 0.15
N ILE A 131 -6.13 -2.60 -0.06
CA ILE A 131 -5.02 -3.37 -0.61
C ILE A 131 -5.33 -3.55 -2.08
N VAL A 132 -4.42 -3.07 -2.93
CA VAL A 132 -4.65 -3.03 -4.39
C VAL A 132 -3.56 -3.76 -5.15
N GLN A 133 -3.91 -4.18 -6.37
CA GLN A 133 -2.98 -4.67 -7.37
C GLN A 133 -3.29 -3.93 -8.67
N PHE A 134 -2.28 -3.75 -9.51
CA PHE A 134 -2.49 -3.22 -10.84
C PHE A 134 -3.15 -4.27 -11.72
N ARG A 135 -4.15 -3.86 -12.49
CA ARG A 135 -4.72 -4.69 -13.57
C ARG A 135 -3.94 -4.42 -14.86
N PRO A 136 -4.03 -5.32 -15.86
CA PRO A 136 -3.41 -5.04 -17.15
C PRO A 136 -3.82 -3.71 -17.77
N ASP A 137 -5.10 -3.33 -17.64
CA ASP A 137 -5.59 -2.06 -18.18
C ASP A 137 -5.09 -0.85 -17.38
N THR A 138 -4.75 -1.01 -16.10
CA THR A 138 -4.14 0.06 -15.31
C THR A 138 -2.83 0.50 -15.95
N PHE A 139 -2.01 -0.47 -16.36
CA PHE A 139 -0.73 -0.16 -16.99
C PHE A 139 -0.90 0.64 -18.28
N SER A 140 -1.84 0.26 -19.13
CA SER A 140 -2.04 0.96 -20.39
C SER A 140 -2.68 2.34 -20.22
N LEU A 141 -3.64 2.46 -19.29
CA LEU A 141 -4.31 3.73 -19.06
C LEU A 141 -3.37 4.83 -18.57
N PHE A 142 -2.36 4.46 -17.82
CA PHE A 142 -1.44 5.42 -17.20
C PHE A 142 -0.05 5.41 -17.82
N ASP A 143 0.08 4.82 -19.01
CA ASP A 143 1.33 4.83 -19.78
C ASP A 143 2.53 4.32 -19.00
N VAL A 144 2.34 3.27 -18.23
CA VAL A 144 3.41 2.66 -17.45
C VAL A 144 4.36 1.94 -18.41
N THR A 145 5.65 2.23 -18.31
CA THR A 145 6.64 1.63 -19.20
C THR A 145 6.73 0.11 -19.00
N PRO A 146 7.14 -0.66 -20.02
CA PRO A 146 7.31 -2.10 -19.85
C PRO A 146 8.26 -2.46 -18.70
N GLU A 147 9.30 -1.66 -18.48
CA GLU A 147 10.24 -1.87 -17.39
C GLU A 147 9.55 -1.73 -16.04
N ASP A 148 8.76 -0.66 -15.87
CA ASP A 148 8.03 -0.42 -14.63
C ASP A 148 6.92 -1.45 -14.42
N GLN A 149 6.26 -1.90 -15.50
CA GLN A 149 5.29 -2.99 -15.42
C GLN A 149 5.92 -4.26 -14.88
N ALA A 150 7.13 -4.59 -15.33
CA ALA A 150 7.83 -5.77 -14.86
C ALA A 150 8.17 -5.66 -13.37
N ALA A 151 8.55 -4.45 -12.92
CA ALA A 151 8.86 -4.22 -11.51
C ALA A 151 7.62 -4.32 -10.64
N ILE A 152 6.49 -3.79 -11.09
CA ILE A 152 5.24 -3.79 -10.34
C ILE A 152 4.57 -5.15 -10.36
N GLY A 153 4.38 -5.72 -11.55
CA GLY A 153 3.77 -7.03 -11.72
C GLY A 153 2.48 -7.18 -10.94
N GLU A 154 2.38 -8.27 -10.21
CA GLU A 154 1.23 -8.59 -9.36
C GLU A 154 1.44 -8.21 -7.90
N ARG A 155 2.43 -7.38 -7.61
CA ARG A 155 2.70 -6.95 -6.25
C ARG A 155 1.56 -6.09 -5.70
N LYS A 156 1.39 -6.14 -4.40
CA LYS A 156 0.32 -5.43 -3.70
C LYS A 156 0.82 -4.13 -3.10
N ALA A 157 -0.09 -3.18 -2.97
CA ALA A 157 0.16 -1.93 -2.25
C ALA A 157 -1.01 -1.64 -1.34
N GLU A 158 -0.73 -0.95 -0.24
CA GLU A 158 -1.77 -0.43 0.63
C GLU A 158 -1.97 1.04 0.33
N VAL A 159 -3.22 1.43 0.05
CA VAL A 159 -3.58 2.82 -0.20
C VAL A 159 -4.53 3.28 0.88
N GLN A 160 -4.14 4.32 1.60
CA GLN A 160 -4.97 4.96 2.61
C GLN A 160 -5.55 6.25 2.02
N VAL A 161 -6.87 6.41 2.13
CA VAL A 161 -7.56 7.63 1.70
C VAL A 161 -8.28 8.19 2.92
N ARG A 162 -8.02 9.44 3.26
CA ARG A 162 -8.56 10.02 4.48
C ARG A 162 -8.76 11.53 4.37
N THR A 163 -9.56 12.05 5.29
CA THR A 163 -9.64 13.49 5.54
C THR A 163 -8.63 13.95 6.56
#